data_54a99957f6cdcdd5539cdba54aa86d45
#
_entry.id   54a99957f6cdcdd5539cdba54aa86d45
#
_cell.length_a   1.000
_cell.length_b   1.000
_cell.length_c   1.000
_cell.angle_alpha   90.00
_cell.angle_beta   90.00
_cell.angle_gamma   90.00
#
_symmetry.space_group_name_H-M   'P 1'
#
loop_
_entity.id
_entity.type
_entity.pdbx_description
1 polymer ?
#
loop_
_entity_poly.entity_id
_entity_poly.type
_entity_poly.pdbx_seq_one_letter_code
_entity_poly.pdbx_strand_id
1 'polypeptide(L)'
;KAKIRKIFNKYQSLTRQIYRSLQQGQSKSIRMLSLDDLKGGDGNILANLMMLSGGYDHKKQIDEWEKQYARGEKMLIELFGTHNAYEDCIDRLFGNKRIYCLPCQNYKNCPITDYECVLDITSVALLSMLSKLFGVTFDKKFVIPNGLQIYLQQCLQREKVNMPTLISSEVIERLKLNKEKQKSYHLGLLEYILEWIDKNCIIEVATKRLNLNFKESDYSFWGIQSESMLLTIDKKRCMISEDWGLMSKFENFRILNTEAYLYLLNVEDKADISKFLADLHFVGVNVDSDYMVDQYSKKNRGLPNTFDECLESLRINMYRIKDGLNLANKILNLTIKLPADSFAVTNIFSKILEDKSTEFRVDLIEQLKIQKGLHPDFMRYLMNTVKIDKLLLV
;
A
#
# COMPACT_ATOMS: atom_id res chain seq x y z
N LYS A 1 3.13 -44.16 -33.00
CA LYS A 1 4.05 -44.67 -31.91
C LYS A 1 5.50 -44.19 -32.11
N ALA A 2 6.12 -44.28 -33.31
CA ALA A 2 7.53 -43.87 -33.56
C ALA A 2 7.77 -42.37 -33.26
N LYS A 3 6.85 -41.49 -33.64
CA LYS A 3 6.95 -40.03 -33.43
C LYS A 3 6.94 -39.64 -31.93
N ILE A 4 6.11 -40.32 -31.15
CA ILE A 4 6.02 -40.09 -29.67
C ILE A 4 7.32 -40.59 -29.01
N ARG A 5 7.86 -41.74 -29.42
CA ARG A 5 9.10 -42.27 -28.89
C ARG A 5 10.29 -41.34 -29.18
N LYS A 6 10.31 -40.73 -30.37
CA LYS A 6 11.35 -39.76 -30.76
C LYS A 6 11.29 -38.48 -29.91
N ILE A 7 10.06 -37.98 -29.61
CA ILE A 7 9.84 -36.83 -28.73
C ILE A 7 10.26 -37.15 -27.30
N PHE A 8 9.87 -38.30 -26.78
CA PHE A 8 10.25 -38.78 -25.44
C PHE A 8 11.77 -38.94 -25.27
N ASN A 9 12.46 -39.56 -26.25
CA ASN A 9 13.91 -39.67 -26.23
C ASN A 9 14.62 -38.30 -26.29
N LYS A 10 14.09 -37.37 -27.07
CA LYS A 10 14.60 -35.99 -27.12
C LYS A 10 14.43 -35.28 -25.77
N TYR A 11 13.29 -35.47 -25.14
CA TYR A 11 13.01 -34.93 -23.80
C TYR A 11 13.95 -35.49 -22.74
N GLN A 12 14.15 -36.80 -22.70
CA GLN A 12 15.10 -37.44 -21.80
C GLN A 12 16.56 -37.00 -22.04
N SER A 13 16.96 -36.80 -23.31
CA SER A 13 18.27 -36.27 -23.64
C SER A 13 18.47 -34.86 -23.13
N LEU A 14 17.49 -33.97 -23.32
CA LEU A 14 17.49 -32.59 -22.81
C LEU A 14 17.54 -32.57 -21.29
N THR A 15 16.74 -33.38 -20.62
CA THR A 15 16.74 -33.46 -19.15
C THR A 15 18.13 -33.92 -18.62
N ARG A 16 18.76 -34.90 -19.28
CA ARG A 16 20.11 -35.32 -18.91
C ARG A 16 21.17 -34.23 -19.16
N GLN A 17 21.06 -33.47 -20.23
CA GLN A 17 21.95 -32.33 -20.50
C GLN A 17 21.80 -31.23 -19.47
N ILE A 18 20.58 -30.89 -19.09
CA ILE A 18 20.28 -29.92 -18.02
C ILE A 18 20.90 -30.42 -16.70
N TYR A 19 20.66 -31.66 -16.32
CA TYR A 19 21.28 -32.28 -15.12
C TYR A 19 22.81 -32.21 -15.12
N ARG A 20 23.44 -32.51 -16.23
CA ARG A 20 24.91 -32.45 -16.35
C ARG A 20 25.45 -31.03 -16.25
N SER A 21 24.81 -30.05 -16.90
CA SER A 21 25.22 -28.65 -16.80
C SER A 21 24.99 -28.06 -15.40
N LEU A 22 23.96 -28.53 -14.68
CA LEU A 22 23.73 -28.17 -13.28
C LEU A 22 24.80 -28.75 -12.35
N GLN A 23 25.17 -30.05 -12.53
CA GLN A 23 26.23 -30.68 -11.76
C GLN A 23 27.61 -30.05 -12.01
N GLN A 24 27.84 -29.51 -13.21
CA GLN A 24 29.09 -28.84 -13.59
C GLN A 24 29.12 -27.35 -13.20
N GLY A 25 28.10 -26.84 -12.51
CA GLY A 25 28.02 -25.44 -12.10
C GLY A 25 27.94 -24.45 -13.27
N GLN A 26 27.58 -24.89 -14.46
CA GLN A 26 27.54 -24.06 -15.67
C GLN A 26 26.30 -23.21 -15.81
N SER A 27 25.29 -23.42 -14.95
CA SER A 27 24.06 -22.59 -14.93
C SER A 27 24.17 -21.51 -13.88
N LYS A 28 24.00 -20.24 -14.29
CA LYS A 28 23.91 -19.11 -13.37
C LYS A 28 22.52 -18.99 -12.70
N SER A 29 21.51 -19.64 -13.29
CA SER A 29 20.10 -19.47 -12.89
C SER A 29 19.55 -20.59 -12.02
N ILE A 30 20.18 -21.78 -12.04
CA ILE A 30 19.72 -22.95 -11.30
C ILE A 30 20.94 -23.60 -10.61
N ARG A 31 20.87 -23.74 -9.27
CA ARG A 31 21.85 -24.47 -8.48
C ARG A 31 21.24 -25.77 -7.99
N MET A 32 22.00 -26.87 -8.12
CA MET A 32 21.70 -28.10 -7.39
C MET A 32 22.32 -28.01 -5.99
N LEU A 33 21.46 -28.16 -4.99
CA LEU A 33 21.89 -28.22 -3.59
C LEU A 33 21.96 -29.67 -3.15
N SER A 34 23.07 -30.06 -2.50
CA SER A 34 23.17 -31.35 -1.85
C SER A 34 22.43 -31.34 -0.52
N LEU A 35 22.01 -32.52 -0.04
CA LEU A 35 21.45 -32.66 1.32
C LEU A 35 22.42 -32.21 2.41
N ASP A 36 23.72 -32.28 2.14
CA ASP A 36 24.77 -31.88 3.07
C ASP A 36 24.92 -30.35 3.11
N ASP A 37 24.70 -29.67 1.98
CA ASP A 37 24.61 -28.18 1.95
C ASP A 37 23.44 -27.65 2.80
N LEU A 38 22.38 -28.46 2.93
CA LEU A 38 21.19 -28.10 3.72
C LEU A 38 21.35 -28.40 5.21
N LYS A 39 22.30 -29.28 5.59
CA LYS A 39 22.55 -29.68 6.99
C LYS A 39 23.57 -28.80 7.73
N GLY A 40 24.15 -27.79 7.06
CA GLY A 40 25.18 -26.94 7.64
C GLY A 40 24.64 -26.09 8.82
N GLY A 41 25.18 -26.38 10.02
CA GLY A 41 25.29 -25.49 11.19
C GLY A 41 23.99 -25.32 11.98
N ASP A 42 22.99 -25.05 12.18
CA ASP A 42 21.98 -24.79 13.23
C ASP A 42 20.59 -25.44 13.00
N GLY A 43 20.52 -26.46 12.18
CA GLY A 43 19.29 -27.26 12.03
C GLY A 43 18.09 -26.61 11.32
N ASN A 44 18.21 -25.37 10.85
CA ASN A 44 17.14 -24.69 10.11
C ASN A 44 17.33 -24.83 8.60
N ILE A 45 16.89 -25.97 8.05
CA ILE A 45 16.96 -26.31 6.63
C ILE A 45 16.35 -25.21 5.74
N LEU A 46 15.27 -24.57 6.19
CA LEU A 46 14.59 -23.51 5.45
C LEU A 46 15.43 -22.23 5.35
N ALA A 47 16.11 -21.85 6.44
CA ALA A 47 17.00 -20.69 6.46
C ALA A 47 18.23 -20.92 5.56
N ASN A 48 18.79 -22.13 5.58
CA ASN A 48 19.91 -22.51 4.71
C ASN A 48 19.50 -22.58 3.22
N LEU A 49 18.31 -23.09 2.90
CA LEU A 49 17.73 -23.02 1.57
C LEU A 49 17.56 -21.59 1.07
N MET A 50 17.05 -20.69 1.92
CA MET A 50 16.89 -19.26 1.62
C MET A 50 18.24 -18.58 1.37
N MET A 51 19.28 -18.87 2.20
CA MET A 51 20.62 -18.33 2.00
C MET A 51 21.24 -18.82 0.69
N LEU A 52 21.17 -20.13 0.42
CA LEU A 52 21.77 -20.74 -0.77
C LEU A 52 21.05 -20.38 -2.07
N SER A 53 19.75 -20.07 -2.00
CA SER A 53 18.97 -19.62 -3.15
C SER A 53 19.14 -18.12 -3.47
N GLY A 54 19.98 -17.40 -2.75
CA GLY A 54 20.09 -15.93 -2.87
C GLY A 54 18.92 -15.17 -2.26
N GLY A 55 18.04 -15.85 -1.52
CA GLY A 55 16.84 -15.26 -0.92
C GLY A 55 17.15 -14.14 0.10
N TYR A 56 18.35 -14.17 0.70
CA TYR A 56 18.80 -13.11 1.60
C TYR A 56 19.07 -11.80 0.85
N ASP A 57 19.72 -11.86 -0.32
CA ASP A 57 19.97 -10.68 -1.13
C ASP A 57 18.67 -10.14 -1.75
N HIS A 58 17.76 -11.03 -2.13
CA HIS A 58 16.45 -10.67 -2.63
C HIS A 58 15.60 -10.01 -1.53
N LYS A 59 15.61 -10.53 -0.31
CA LYS A 59 14.93 -9.90 0.83
C LYS A 59 15.48 -8.49 1.11
N LYS A 60 16.80 -8.32 1.14
CA LYS A 60 17.41 -6.99 1.31
C LYS A 60 16.98 -6.01 0.21
N GLN A 61 16.89 -6.49 -1.03
CA GLN A 61 16.45 -5.69 -2.16
C GLN A 61 14.99 -5.28 -2.01
N ILE A 62 14.12 -6.20 -1.60
CA ILE A 62 12.71 -5.89 -1.31
C ILE A 62 12.60 -4.88 -0.16
N ASP A 63 13.32 -5.08 0.94
CA ASP A 63 13.34 -4.17 2.08
C ASP A 63 13.82 -2.76 1.68
N GLU A 64 14.79 -2.67 0.78
CA GLU A 64 15.25 -1.38 0.25
C GLU A 64 14.22 -0.73 -0.68
N TRP A 65 13.54 -1.50 -1.52
CA TRP A 65 12.45 -1.00 -2.35
C TRP A 65 11.27 -0.49 -1.51
N GLU A 66 10.91 -1.19 -0.43
CA GLU A 66 9.88 -0.73 0.51
C GLU A 66 10.26 0.60 1.16
N LYS A 67 11.53 0.79 1.55
CA LYS A 67 12.02 2.06 2.07
C LYS A 67 11.97 3.19 1.03
N GLN A 68 12.34 2.89 -0.21
CA GLN A 68 12.28 3.85 -1.32
C GLN A 68 10.84 4.25 -1.61
N TYR A 69 9.90 3.29 -1.59
CA TYR A 69 8.48 3.57 -1.72
C TYR A 69 7.96 4.44 -0.57
N ALA A 70 8.32 4.13 0.68
CA ALA A 70 7.94 4.93 1.84
C ALA A 70 8.44 6.40 1.77
N ARG A 71 9.53 6.65 1.05
CA ARG A 71 10.06 8.00 0.78
C ARG A 71 9.53 8.65 -0.49
N GLY A 72 8.65 7.98 -1.25
CA GLY A 72 8.16 8.44 -2.53
C GLY A 72 9.17 8.38 -3.69
N GLU A 73 10.31 7.72 -3.48
CA GLU A 73 11.36 7.54 -4.49
C GLU A 73 10.98 6.46 -5.52
N LYS A 74 10.12 5.51 -5.11
CA LYS A 74 9.53 4.49 -5.98
C LYS A 74 8.03 4.61 -6.03
N MET A 75 7.44 4.27 -7.17
CA MET A 75 6.00 4.15 -7.32
C MET A 75 5.53 2.79 -6.80
N LEU A 76 4.28 2.73 -6.34
CA LEU A 76 3.67 1.49 -5.87
C LEU A 76 3.71 0.40 -6.94
N ILE A 77 3.45 0.79 -8.18
CA ILE A 77 3.44 -0.11 -9.33
C ILE A 77 4.83 -0.74 -9.61
N GLU A 78 5.94 -0.08 -9.24
CA GLU A 78 7.29 -0.64 -9.35
C GLU A 78 7.55 -1.79 -8.37
N LEU A 79 6.69 -1.94 -7.36
CA LEU A 79 6.74 -3.04 -6.40
C LEU A 79 5.96 -4.28 -6.85
N PHE A 80 5.15 -4.16 -7.91
CA PHE A 80 4.39 -5.28 -8.45
C PHE A 80 5.25 -6.13 -9.39
N GLY A 81 5.06 -7.44 -9.32
CA GLY A 81 5.71 -8.36 -10.25
C GLY A 81 5.18 -8.20 -11.68
N THR A 82 6.05 -8.45 -12.65
CA THR A 82 5.69 -8.27 -14.08
C THR A 82 4.67 -9.29 -14.57
N HIS A 83 4.59 -10.46 -13.91
CA HIS A 83 3.73 -11.56 -14.38
C HIS A 83 2.39 -11.64 -13.66
N ASN A 84 2.30 -11.14 -12.43
CA ASN A 84 1.12 -11.25 -11.55
C ASN A 84 0.75 -9.89 -10.94
N ALA A 85 0.81 -8.83 -11.72
CA ALA A 85 0.62 -7.48 -11.22
C ALA A 85 -0.78 -7.25 -10.60
N TYR A 86 -1.81 -7.95 -11.07
CA TYR A 86 -3.14 -7.92 -10.46
C TYR A 86 -3.12 -8.55 -9.06
N GLU A 87 -2.57 -9.75 -8.93
CA GLU A 87 -2.47 -10.48 -7.67
C GLU A 87 -1.62 -9.69 -6.66
N ASP A 88 -0.47 -9.17 -7.10
CA ASP A 88 0.39 -8.32 -6.27
C ASP A 88 -0.32 -7.03 -5.83
N CYS A 89 -1.13 -6.43 -6.70
CA CYS A 89 -1.96 -5.28 -6.36
C CYS A 89 -2.99 -5.63 -5.27
N ILE A 90 -3.72 -6.73 -5.43
CA ILE A 90 -4.72 -7.19 -4.46
C ILE A 90 -4.07 -7.54 -3.13
N ASP A 91 -2.97 -8.31 -3.16
CA ASP A 91 -2.23 -8.67 -1.95
C ASP A 91 -1.61 -7.44 -1.26
N ARG A 92 -1.26 -6.42 -2.02
CA ARG A 92 -0.75 -5.16 -1.47
C ARG A 92 -1.84 -4.33 -0.83
N LEU A 93 -2.97 -4.14 -1.51
CA LEU A 93 -4.07 -3.30 -1.02
C LEU A 93 -4.79 -3.93 0.16
N PHE A 94 -4.92 -5.24 0.20
CA PHE A 94 -5.75 -5.96 1.18
C PHE A 94 -4.96 -6.89 2.12
N GLY A 95 -3.65 -7.00 1.92
CA GLY A 95 -2.73 -7.76 2.80
C GLY A 95 -2.19 -6.94 3.96
N ASN A 96 -1.04 -7.37 4.49
CA ASN A 96 -0.39 -6.75 5.65
C ASN A 96 0.77 -5.81 5.25
N LYS A 97 0.70 -5.21 4.07
CA LYS A 97 1.74 -4.30 3.57
C LYS A 97 1.28 -2.86 3.65
N ARG A 98 2.19 -1.96 3.98
CA ARG A 98 1.89 -0.52 4.05
C ARG A 98 1.59 0.06 2.69
N ILE A 99 0.53 0.85 2.62
CA ILE A 99 0.19 1.73 1.51
C ILE A 99 0.28 3.17 1.99
N TYR A 100 1.10 3.99 1.34
CA TYR A 100 1.23 5.38 1.68
C TYR A 100 0.27 6.23 0.87
N CYS A 101 -0.57 6.98 1.57
CA CYS A 101 -1.51 7.94 0.98
C CYS A 101 -0.94 9.35 1.08
N LEU A 102 -1.19 10.18 0.07
CA LEU A 102 -0.85 11.59 0.15
C LEU A 102 -1.61 12.28 1.29
N PRO A 103 -0.91 13.20 2.00
CA PRO A 103 -1.61 14.06 2.94
C PRO A 103 -2.69 14.85 2.21
N CYS A 104 -3.85 14.89 2.84
CA CYS A 104 -5.06 15.56 2.35
C CYS A 104 -4.94 17.09 2.15
N GLN A 105 -3.75 17.64 2.08
CA GLN A 105 -3.52 19.10 2.06
C GLN A 105 -4.11 19.81 0.84
N ASN A 106 -4.08 19.15 -0.30
CA ASN A 106 -4.37 19.80 -1.58
C ASN A 106 -5.81 19.64 -2.07
N TYR A 107 -6.60 18.74 -1.49
CA TYR A 107 -7.92 18.47 -2.04
C TYR A 107 -9.03 19.43 -1.60
N LYS A 108 -8.88 20.14 -0.47
CA LYS A 108 -9.89 21.13 -0.03
C LYS A 108 -10.17 22.21 -1.07
N ASN A 109 -9.20 22.45 -1.97
CA ASN A 109 -9.30 23.44 -3.03
C ASN A 109 -9.53 22.81 -4.41
N CYS A 110 -9.79 21.50 -4.50
CA CYS A 110 -10.04 20.81 -5.75
C CYS A 110 -11.57 20.70 -5.97
N PRO A 111 -12.18 21.47 -6.88
CA PRO A 111 -13.60 21.32 -7.21
C PRO A 111 -13.80 20.03 -8.01
N ILE A 112 -13.89 18.88 -7.33
CA ILE A 112 -14.08 17.56 -7.97
C ILE A 112 -15.37 17.49 -8.78
N THR A 113 -16.38 18.27 -8.38
CA THR A 113 -17.67 18.32 -9.09
C THR A 113 -17.53 18.65 -10.57
N ASP A 114 -16.42 19.32 -10.96
CA ASP A 114 -16.20 19.78 -12.31
C ASP A 114 -15.26 18.86 -13.13
N TYR A 115 -14.65 17.85 -12.51
CA TYR A 115 -13.71 16.97 -13.19
C TYR A 115 -14.26 15.56 -13.37
N GLU A 116 -14.01 14.99 -14.54
CA GLU A 116 -14.07 13.53 -14.74
C GLU A 116 -12.86 12.89 -14.07
N CYS A 117 -13.06 11.79 -13.35
CA CYS A 117 -11.99 11.09 -12.67
C CYS A 117 -11.54 9.88 -13.46
N VAL A 118 -10.22 9.77 -13.68
CA VAL A 118 -9.57 8.61 -14.28
C VAL A 118 -9.11 7.68 -13.17
N LEU A 119 -9.38 6.39 -13.32
CA LEU A 119 -8.94 5.38 -12.36
C LEU A 119 -7.75 4.58 -12.92
N ASP A 120 -6.86 4.21 -12.03
CA ASP A 120 -5.87 3.15 -12.27
C ASP A 120 -6.31 1.83 -11.62
N ILE A 121 -5.47 0.80 -11.67
CA ILE A 121 -5.81 -0.51 -11.12
C ILE A 121 -6.01 -0.48 -9.59
N THR A 122 -5.25 0.36 -8.87
CA THR A 122 -5.31 0.44 -7.42
C THR A 122 -6.64 1.03 -6.97
N SER A 123 -7.04 2.11 -7.59
CA SER A 123 -8.31 2.79 -7.29
C SER A 123 -9.53 1.99 -7.78
N VAL A 124 -9.45 1.32 -8.93
CA VAL A 124 -10.50 0.41 -9.39
C VAL A 124 -10.74 -0.72 -8.40
N ALA A 125 -9.67 -1.38 -7.94
CA ALA A 125 -9.76 -2.46 -6.96
C ALA A 125 -10.34 -1.94 -5.63
N LEU A 126 -9.83 -0.81 -5.13
CA LEU A 126 -10.26 -0.27 -3.84
C LEU A 126 -11.69 0.26 -3.87
N LEU A 127 -12.06 1.08 -4.85
CA LEU A 127 -13.42 1.64 -4.97
C LEU A 127 -14.47 0.55 -5.18
N SER A 128 -14.18 -0.48 -5.98
CA SER A 128 -15.10 -1.61 -6.16
C SER A 128 -15.33 -2.34 -4.84
N MET A 129 -14.29 -2.55 -4.03
CA MET A 129 -14.42 -3.20 -2.73
C MET A 129 -15.14 -2.32 -1.70
N LEU A 130 -14.88 -1.02 -1.67
CA LEU A 130 -15.62 -0.09 -0.81
C LEU A 130 -17.10 -0.01 -1.19
N SER A 131 -17.43 -0.03 -2.48
CA SER A 131 -18.82 -0.16 -2.93
C SER A 131 -19.48 -1.45 -2.43
N LYS A 132 -18.74 -2.57 -2.41
CA LYS A 132 -19.23 -3.86 -1.92
C LYS A 132 -19.43 -3.90 -0.41
N LEU A 133 -18.48 -3.33 0.35
CA LEU A 133 -18.45 -3.45 1.80
C LEU A 133 -19.29 -2.40 2.52
N PHE A 134 -19.34 -1.18 1.97
CA PHE A 134 -20.01 -0.02 2.57
C PHE A 134 -21.20 0.48 1.75
N GLY A 135 -21.51 -0.15 0.62
CA GLY A 135 -22.63 0.29 -0.23
C GLY A 135 -22.41 1.64 -0.92
N VAL A 136 -21.16 2.09 -1.03
CA VAL A 136 -20.86 3.38 -1.67
C VAL A 136 -21.30 3.37 -3.12
N THR A 137 -22.08 4.37 -3.51
CA THR A 137 -22.57 4.59 -4.88
C THR A 137 -22.03 5.90 -5.44
N PHE A 138 -21.94 5.98 -6.77
CA PHE A 138 -21.38 7.13 -7.46
C PHE A 138 -22.36 7.66 -8.49
N ASP A 139 -22.64 8.95 -8.47
CA ASP A 139 -23.55 9.60 -9.42
C ASP A 139 -22.91 9.78 -10.81
N LYS A 140 -21.60 9.94 -10.85
CA LYS A 140 -20.84 10.12 -12.09
C LYS A 140 -20.03 8.87 -12.42
N LYS A 141 -19.95 8.56 -13.70
CA LYS A 141 -19.06 7.49 -14.18
C LYS A 141 -17.60 7.93 -14.15
N PHE A 142 -16.74 7.00 -13.77
CA PHE A 142 -15.29 7.14 -13.88
C PHE A 142 -14.81 6.85 -15.31
N VAL A 143 -13.60 7.23 -15.61
CA VAL A 143 -12.92 6.85 -16.85
C VAL A 143 -11.82 5.86 -16.54
N ILE A 144 -11.74 4.79 -17.30
CA ILE A 144 -10.62 3.85 -17.26
C ILE A 144 -10.01 3.67 -18.65
N PRO A 145 -8.69 3.42 -18.73
CA PRO A 145 -8.08 3.11 -20.02
C PRO A 145 -8.53 1.73 -20.51
N ASN A 146 -8.68 1.63 -21.82
CA ASN A 146 -9.03 0.35 -22.47
C ASN A 146 -8.01 -0.77 -22.17
N GLY A 147 -6.72 -0.41 -22.06
CA GLY A 147 -5.66 -1.35 -21.69
C GLY A 147 -5.90 -2.00 -20.33
N LEU A 148 -6.41 -1.25 -19.33
CA LEU A 148 -6.73 -1.80 -18.00
C LEU A 148 -7.87 -2.83 -18.08
N GLN A 149 -8.94 -2.51 -18.81
CA GLN A 149 -10.05 -3.45 -19.00
C GLN A 149 -9.59 -4.74 -19.67
N ILE A 150 -8.84 -4.62 -20.78
CA ILE A 150 -8.29 -5.78 -21.50
C ILE A 150 -7.42 -6.63 -20.57
N TYR A 151 -6.55 -5.98 -19.79
CA TYR A 151 -5.67 -6.67 -18.85
C TYR A 151 -6.46 -7.46 -17.79
N LEU A 152 -7.47 -6.85 -17.16
CA LEU A 152 -8.32 -7.54 -16.17
C LEU A 152 -9.10 -8.70 -16.80
N GLN A 153 -9.59 -8.53 -18.03
CA GLN A 153 -10.22 -9.62 -18.78
C GLN A 153 -9.25 -10.79 -19.08
N GLN A 154 -7.99 -10.48 -19.41
CA GLN A 154 -6.96 -11.49 -19.60
C GLN A 154 -6.63 -12.21 -18.28
N CYS A 155 -6.57 -11.49 -17.15
CA CYS A 155 -6.45 -12.11 -15.83
C CYS A 155 -7.62 -13.04 -15.56
N LEU A 156 -8.85 -12.63 -15.84
CA LEU A 156 -10.04 -13.47 -15.70
C LEU A 156 -9.98 -14.73 -16.54
N GLN A 157 -9.52 -14.65 -17.78
CA GLN A 157 -9.36 -15.83 -18.64
C GLN A 157 -8.28 -16.77 -18.12
N ARG A 158 -7.16 -16.24 -17.62
CA ARG A 158 -6.11 -17.06 -16.99
C ARG A 158 -6.65 -17.82 -15.77
N GLU A 159 -7.39 -17.16 -14.90
CA GLU A 159 -8.00 -17.78 -13.72
C GLU A 159 -9.04 -18.87 -14.08
N LYS A 160 -9.75 -18.71 -15.21
CA LYS A 160 -10.68 -19.74 -15.70
C LYS A 160 -9.98 -20.99 -16.26
N VAL A 161 -8.80 -20.83 -16.82
CA VAL A 161 -8.06 -21.91 -17.51
C VAL A 161 -7.00 -22.56 -16.61
N ASN A 162 -6.33 -21.77 -15.77
CA ASN A 162 -5.26 -22.24 -14.90
C ASN A 162 -5.79 -22.63 -13.51
N MET A 163 -4.98 -23.42 -12.77
CA MET A 163 -5.27 -23.65 -11.35
C MET A 163 -5.30 -22.30 -10.63
N PRO A 164 -6.32 -22.07 -9.76
CA PRO A 164 -6.48 -20.79 -9.09
C PRO A 164 -5.27 -20.45 -8.26
N THR A 165 -4.79 -19.22 -8.38
CA THR A 165 -3.77 -18.64 -7.51
C THR A 165 -4.31 -18.55 -6.09
N LEU A 166 -3.51 -18.94 -5.10
CA LEU A 166 -3.92 -18.89 -3.70
C LEU A 166 -3.92 -17.45 -3.21
N ILE A 167 -5.08 -16.91 -2.91
CA ILE A 167 -5.20 -15.66 -2.14
C ILE A 167 -4.85 -15.95 -0.68
N SER A 168 -4.15 -15.05 -0.01
CA SER A 168 -3.85 -15.20 1.41
C SER A 168 -5.14 -15.29 2.25
N SER A 169 -5.11 -16.10 3.33
CA SER A 169 -6.25 -16.24 4.23
C SER A 169 -6.70 -14.89 4.83
N GLU A 170 -5.77 -13.97 5.01
CA GLU A 170 -6.01 -12.62 5.54
C GLU A 170 -6.85 -11.77 4.57
N VAL A 171 -6.53 -11.81 3.28
CA VAL A 171 -7.31 -11.12 2.24
C VAL A 171 -8.72 -11.69 2.17
N ILE A 172 -8.86 -13.02 2.23
CA ILE A 172 -10.17 -13.68 2.24
C ILE A 172 -11.04 -13.18 3.40
N GLU A 173 -10.47 -13.10 4.59
CA GLU A 173 -11.19 -12.69 5.79
C GLU A 173 -11.58 -11.21 5.73
N ARG A 174 -10.65 -10.32 5.36
CA ARG A 174 -10.88 -8.87 5.26
C ARG A 174 -11.93 -8.51 4.22
N LEU A 175 -11.91 -9.16 3.07
CA LEU A 175 -12.89 -8.94 2.00
C LEU A 175 -14.20 -9.71 2.19
N LYS A 176 -14.37 -10.41 3.32
CA LYS A 176 -15.55 -11.26 3.60
C LYS A 176 -15.88 -12.23 2.45
N LEU A 177 -14.84 -12.81 1.84
CA LEU A 177 -15.00 -13.76 0.75
C LEU A 177 -15.45 -15.14 1.30
N ASN A 178 -16.22 -15.86 0.50
CA ASN A 178 -16.75 -17.15 0.92
C ASN A 178 -15.66 -18.24 0.91
N LYS A 179 -15.31 -18.78 2.10
CA LYS A 179 -14.28 -19.82 2.27
C LYS A 179 -14.62 -21.15 1.60
N GLU A 180 -15.90 -21.45 1.40
CA GLU A 180 -16.33 -22.75 0.82
C GLU A 180 -16.02 -22.88 -0.68
N LYS A 181 -15.76 -21.77 -1.36
CA LYS A 181 -15.45 -21.74 -2.79
C LYS A 181 -13.95 -21.53 -3.07
N GLN A 182 -13.06 -22.17 -2.32
CA GLN A 182 -11.59 -21.98 -2.42
C GLN A 182 -11.00 -22.01 -3.84
N LYS A 183 -11.63 -22.69 -4.77
CA LYS A 183 -11.17 -22.75 -6.16
C LYS A 183 -11.50 -21.51 -7.01
N SER A 184 -12.21 -20.51 -6.47
CA SER A 184 -12.76 -19.41 -7.26
C SER A 184 -12.68 -18.01 -6.62
N TYR A 185 -11.90 -17.79 -5.56
CA TYR A 185 -11.89 -16.47 -4.91
C TYR A 185 -11.35 -15.35 -5.82
N HIS A 186 -10.22 -15.58 -6.47
CA HIS A 186 -9.71 -14.64 -7.47
C HIS A 186 -10.68 -14.45 -8.62
N LEU A 187 -11.26 -15.55 -9.09
CA LEU A 187 -12.25 -15.51 -10.14
C LEU A 187 -13.44 -14.64 -9.74
N GLY A 188 -14.04 -14.92 -8.57
CA GLY A 188 -15.18 -14.16 -8.08
C GLY A 188 -14.88 -12.68 -7.82
N LEU A 189 -13.65 -12.36 -7.37
CA LEU A 189 -13.21 -10.99 -7.18
C LEU A 189 -13.04 -10.26 -8.50
N LEU A 190 -12.39 -10.88 -9.49
CA LEU A 190 -12.23 -10.33 -10.84
C LEU A 190 -13.57 -10.14 -11.55
N GLU A 191 -14.48 -11.11 -11.44
CA GLU A 191 -15.84 -10.99 -11.99
C GLU A 191 -16.56 -9.78 -11.38
N TYR A 192 -16.48 -9.63 -10.05
CA TYR A 192 -17.08 -8.49 -9.36
C TYR A 192 -16.47 -7.15 -9.79
N ILE A 193 -15.14 -7.06 -9.87
CA ILE A 193 -14.45 -5.83 -10.32
C ILE A 193 -14.88 -5.46 -11.74
N LEU A 194 -14.95 -6.43 -12.65
CA LEU A 194 -15.38 -6.20 -14.04
C LEU A 194 -16.84 -5.77 -14.12
N GLU A 195 -17.74 -6.40 -13.35
CA GLU A 195 -19.13 -5.97 -13.24
C GLU A 195 -19.26 -4.54 -12.69
N TRP A 196 -18.42 -4.19 -11.69
CA TRP A 196 -18.40 -2.85 -11.14
C TRP A 196 -17.92 -1.83 -12.17
N ILE A 197 -16.88 -2.17 -12.95
CA ILE A 197 -16.38 -1.35 -14.07
C ILE A 197 -17.51 -1.11 -15.10
N ASP A 198 -18.20 -2.14 -15.52
CA ASP A 198 -19.28 -2.02 -16.51
C ASP A 198 -20.40 -1.07 -16.06
N LYS A 199 -20.68 -1.05 -14.75
CA LYS A 199 -21.69 -0.17 -14.16
C LYS A 199 -21.21 1.25 -13.97
N ASN A 200 -19.97 1.45 -13.51
CA ASN A 200 -19.49 2.71 -12.97
C ASN A 200 -18.45 3.41 -13.85
N CYS A 201 -17.95 2.76 -14.91
CA CYS A 201 -16.88 3.34 -15.73
C CYS A 201 -17.26 3.54 -17.19
N ILE A 202 -16.56 4.47 -17.81
CA ILE A 202 -16.49 4.68 -19.28
C ILE A 202 -15.09 4.24 -19.70
N ILE A 203 -15.02 3.44 -20.76
CA ILE A 203 -13.75 2.93 -21.27
C ILE A 203 -13.29 3.84 -22.39
N GLU A 204 -12.06 4.36 -22.27
CA GLU A 204 -11.46 5.22 -23.27
C GLU A 204 -10.12 4.68 -23.76
N VAL A 205 -9.80 5.00 -25.01
CA VAL A 205 -8.50 4.67 -25.62
C VAL A 205 -7.59 5.88 -25.50
N ALA A 206 -6.40 5.70 -24.93
CA ALA A 206 -5.37 6.73 -24.93
C ALA A 206 -4.78 6.86 -26.35
N THR A 207 -4.84 8.06 -26.92
CA THR A 207 -4.46 8.30 -28.33
C THR A 207 -2.97 8.57 -28.53
N LYS A 208 -2.24 8.82 -27.44
CA LYS A 208 -0.80 9.15 -27.45
C LYS A 208 -0.03 8.20 -26.55
N ARG A 209 1.26 8.07 -26.73
CA ARG A 209 2.17 7.40 -25.80
C ARG A 209 2.98 8.45 -25.05
N LEU A 210 3.01 8.36 -23.72
CA LEU A 210 3.99 9.11 -22.94
C LEU A 210 5.38 8.53 -23.23
N ASN A 211 6.30 9.36 -23.70
CA ASN A 211 7.72 9.04 -23.72
C ASN A 211 8.25 9.16 -22.28
N LEU A 212 7.88 8.22 -21.45
CA LEU A 212 8.52 8.05 -20.16
C LEU A 212 9.80 7.26 -20.44
N ASN A 213 10.95 7.83 -20.11
CA ASN A 213 12.29 7.20 -20.25
C ASN A 213 12.47 6.01 -19.30
N PHE A 214 11.56 5.06 -19.32
CA PHE A 214 11.64 3.84 -18.54
C PHE A 214 12.30 2.74 -19.35
N LYS A 215 13.17 1.95 -18.71
CA LYS A 215 13.83 0.80 -19.35
C LYS A 215 12.78 -0.22 -19.80
N GLU A 216 12.92 -0.68 -21.02
CA GLU A 216 11.96 -1.53 -21.75
C GLU A 216 11.58 -2.89 -21.14
N SER A 217 12.17 -3.33 -20.06
CA SER A 217 11.93 -4.65 -19.46
C SER A 217 10.66 -4.80 -18.62
N ASP A 218 9.95 -3.70 -18.30
CA ASP A 218 8.85 -3.72 -17.30
C ASP A 218 7.47 -3.42 -17.91
N TYR A 219 7.24 -3.78 -19.16
CA TYR A 219 6.35 -3.09 -20.10
C TYR A 219 4.85 -3.29 -20.03
N SER A 220 4.32 -4.41 -19.57
CA SER A 220 2.88 -4.63 -19.74
C SER A 220 2.06 -3.76 -18.79
N PHE A 221 2.49 -3.65 -17.54
CA PHE A 221 1.76 -2.93 -16.53
C PHE A 221 2.02 -1.41 -16.54
N TRP A 222 3.26 -1.01 -16.83
CA TRP A 222 3.63 0.38 -17.06
C TRP A 222 2.87 1.02 -18.23
N GLY A 223 2.61 0.25 -19.27
CA GLY A 223 1.78 0.71 -20.40
C GLY A 223 0.39 1.12 -19.93
N ILE A 224 -0.25 0.30 -19.09
CA ILE A 224 -1.58 0.56 -18.55
C ILE A 224 -1.59 1.79 -17.64
N GLN A 225 -0.61 1.91 -16.75
CA GLN A 225 -0.49 3.09 -15.89
C GLN A 225 -0.24 4.36 -16.70
N SER A 226 0.59 4.28 -17.73
CA SER A 226 0.83 5.39 -18.67
C SER A 226 -0.44 5.80 -19.40
N GLU A 227 -1.32 4.87 -19.77
CA GLU A 227 -2.60 5.18 -20.38
C GLU A 227 -3.52 5.96 -19.42
N SER A 228 -3.59 5.57 -18.14
CA SER A 228 -4.35 6.31 -17.12
C SER A 228 -3.83 7.74 -16.96
N MET A 229 -2.49 7.89 -16.92
CA MET A 229 -1.85 9.21 -16.84
C MET A 229 -2.15 10.06 -18.09
N LEU A 230 -2.08 9.49 -19.28
CA LEU A 230 -2.38 10.18 -20.53
C LEU A 230 -3.81 10.69 -20.60
N LEU A 231 -4.77 9.84 -20.24
CA LEU A 231 -6.18 10.23 -20.19
C LEU A 231 -6.44 11.36 -19.18
N THR A 232 -5.62 11.43 -18.13
CA THR A 232 -5.69 12.51 -17.13
C THR A 232 -5.18 13.84 -17.71
N ILE A 233 -4.03 13.80 -18.41
CA ILE A 233 -3.40 15.01 -18.98
C ILE A 233 -4.23 15.58 -20.13
N ASP A 234 -4.56 14.73 -21.11
CA ASP A 234 -5.14 15.16 -22.39
C ASP A 234 -6.47 15.90 -22.20
N LYS A 235 -7.23 15.59 -21.16
CA LYS A 235 -8.55 16.18 -20.91
C LYS A 235 -8.65 17.01 -19.62
N LYS A 236 -7.53 17.31 -18.98
CA LYS A 236 -7.48 18.05 -17.71
C LYS A 236 -8.37 17.41 -16.61
N ARG A 237 -8.34 16.09 -16.54
CA ARG A 237 -9.07 15.28 -15.56
C ARG A 237 -8.32 15.20 -14.23
N CYS A 238 -8.95 14.60 -13.23
CA CYS A 238 -8.31 14.18 -11.99
C CYS A 238 -8.07 12.67 -12.04
N MET A 239 -6.92 12.19 -11.57
CA MET A 239 -6.65 10.77 -11.41
C MET A 239 -6.91 10.36 -9.98
N ILE A 240 -7.54 9.20 -9.78
CA ILE A 240 -7.61 8.56 -8.45
C ILE A 240 -6.65 7.39 -8.46
N SER A 241 -5.72 7.38 -7.50
CA SER A 241 -4.67 6.38 -7.39
C SER A 241 -4.18 6.27 -5.95
N GLU A 242 -3.83 5.06 -5.52
CA GLU A 242 -3.16 4.83 -4.23
C GLU A 242 -1.63 4.88 -4.35
N ASP A 243 -1.10 5.31 -5.49
CA ASP A 243 0.33 5.35 -5.72
C ASP A 243 0.97 6.65 -5.23
N TRP A 244 1.47 6.63 -4.00
CA TRP A 244 2.23 7.72 -3.37
C TRP A 244 3.41 8.19 -4.24
N GLY A 245 4.19 7.25 -4.79
CA GLY A 245 5.36 7.57 -5.60
C GLY A 245 4.98 8.26 -6.92
N LEU A 246 3.82 7.92 -7.49
CA LEU A 246 3.30 8.61 -8.67
C LEU A 246 3.06 10.09 -8.39
N MET A 247 2.46 10.38 -7.25
CA MET A 247 2.15 11.74 -6.83
C MET A 247 3.42 12.55 -6.56
N SER A 248 4.45 11.95 -5.97
CA SER A 248 5.72 12.63 -5.67
C SER A 248 6.55 12.93 -6.92
N LYS A 249 6.44 12.08 -7.96
CA LYS A 249 7.20 12.23 -9.21
C LYS A 249 6.55 13.16 -10.22
N PHE A 250 5.24 13.38 -10.12
CA PHE A 250 4.45 14.11 -11.11
C PHE A 250 3.60 15.21 -10.46
N GLU A 251 4.26 16.21 -9.90
CA GLU A 251 3.64 17.34 -9.17
C GLU A 251 2.59 18.13 -9.98
N ASN A 252 2.69 18.11 -11.32
CA ASN A 252 1.77 18.81 -12.19
C ASN A 252 0.46 18.06 -12.46
N PHE A 253 0.34 16.82 -11.96
CA PHE A 253 -0.87 16.02 -12.10
C PHE A 253 -1.84 16.27 -10.94
N ARG A 254 -3.11 16.30 -11.26
CA ARG A 254 -4.16 16.25 -10.25
C ARG A 254 -4.41 14.79 -9.88
N ILE A 255 -3.77 14.35 -8.82
CA ILE A 255 -3.95 12.99 -8.31
C ILE A 255 -4.57 13.09 -6.91
N LEU A 256 -5.55 12.24 -6.64
CA LEU A 256 -6.18 12.05 -5.33
C LEU A 256 -6.07 10.58 -4.95
N ASN A 257 -5.94 10.29 -3.68
CA ASN A 257 -6.20 8.95 -3.19
C ASN A 257 -7.71 8.71 -3.03
N THR A 258 -8.12 7.47 -2.90
CA THR A 258 -9.53 7.10 -2.77
C THR A 258 -10.17 7.73 -1.53
N GLU A 259 -9.48 7.76 -0.38
CA GLU A 259 -10.02 8.38 0.84
C GLU A 259 -10.33 9.87 0.61
N ALA A 260 -9.36 10.62 0.04
CA ALA A 260 -9.54 12.03 -0.26
C ALA A 260 -10.74 12.27 -1.19
N TYR A 261 -10.88 11.44 -2.22
CA TYR A 261 -12.01 11.50 -3.14
C TYR A 261 -13.36 11.30 -2.42
N LEU A 262 -13.47 10.28 -1.56
CA LEU A 262 -14.69 10.01 -0.79
C LEU A 262 -15.02 11.12 0.22
N TYR A 263 -14.00 11.75 0.82
CA TYR A 263 -14.19 12.93 1.67
C TYR A 263 -14.76 14.12 0.90
N LEU A 264 -14.32 14.34 -0.32
CA LEU A 264 -14.82 15.41 -1.18
C LEU A 264 -16.26 15.18 -1.65
N LEU A 265 -16.62 13.92 -1.90
CA LEU A 265 -18.01 13.51 -2.17
C LEU A 265 -18.89 13.57 -0.93
N ASN A 266 -18.31 13.79 0.25
CA ASN A 266 -19.01 13.79 1.55
C ASN A 266 -19.82 12.51 1.80
N VAL A 267 -19.24 11.34 1.48
CA VAL A 267 -19.86 10.03 1.73
C VAL A 267 -20.16 9.87 3.22
N GLU A 268 -21.33 9.31 3.57
CA GLU A 268 -21.79 9.18 4.97
C GLU A 268 -20.84 8.37 5.83
N ASP A 269 -20.40 7.20 5.34
CA ASP A 269 -19.55 6.24 6.08
C ASP A 269 -18.04 6.56 6.02
N LYS A 270 -17.65 7.79 5.64
CA LYS A 270 -16.24 8.14 5.43
C LYS A 270 -15.33 7.86 6.62
N ALA A 271 -15.83 8.02 7.86
CA ALA A 271 -15.05 7.75 9.07
C ALA A 271 -14.77 6.24 9.25
N ASP A 272 -15.76 5.39 8.97
CA ASP A 272 -15.62 3.94 9.06
C ASP A 272 -14.77 3.41 7.89
N ILE A 273 -14.87 4.02 6.72
CA ILE A 273 -13.98 3.74 5.59
C ILE A 273 -12.53 4.08 5.97
N SER A 274 -12.25 5.23 6.59
CA SER A 274 -10.90 5.58 7.04
C SER A 274 -10.35 4.58 8.05
N LYS A 275 -11.17 4.12 9.01
CA LYS A 275 -10.77 3.05 9.95
C LYS A 275 -10.48 1.74 9.24
N PHE A 276 -11.32 1.36 8.28
CA PHE A 276 -11.11 0.17 7.46
C PHE A 276 -9.78 0.25 6.68
N LEU A 277 -9.49 1.40 6.06
CA LEU A 277 -8.22 1.62 5.36
C LEU A 277 -7.03 1.55 6.32
N ALA A 278 -7.16 2.11 7.52
CA ALA A 278 -6.12 2.00 8.56
C ALA A 278 -5.88 0.54 8.98
N ASP A 279 -6.94 -0.26 9.13
CA ASP A 279 -6.84 -1.70 9.41
C ASP A 279 -6.18 -2.48 8.26
N LEU A 280 -6.22 -1.94 7.04
CA LEU A 280 -5.49 -2.43 5.86
C LEU A 280 -4.05 -1.88 5.76
N HIS A 281 -3.50 -1.31 6.84
CA HIS A 281 -2.16 -0.71 6.88
C HIS A 281 -1.95 0.49 5.93
N PHE A 282 -3.02 1.22 5.61
CA PHE A 282 -2.89 2.48 4.91
C PHE A 282 -2.34 3.56 5.85
N VAL A 283 -1.30 4.25 5.40
CA VAL A 283 -0.62 5.33 6.12
C VAL A 283 -1.03 6.67 5.50
N GLY A 284 -1.37 7.65 6.31
CA GLY A 284 -1.85 8.95 5.85
C GLY A 284 -3.37 9.11 5.89
N VAL A 285 -4.10 8.06 6.27
CA VAL A 285 -5.57 8.05 6.37
C VAL A 285 -6.09 8.82 7.59
N ASN A 286 -7.37 9.21 7.52
CA ASN A 286 -8.00 10.12 8.48
C ASN A 286 -8.72 9.39 9.62
N VAL A 287 -7.97 8.83 10.57
CA VAL A 287 -8.53 8.18 11.77
C VAL A 287 -8.54 9.09 12.99
N ASP A 288 -9.52 8.90 13.87
CA ASP A 288 -9.65 9.66 15.11
C ASP A 288 -8.74 9.13 16.24
N SER A 289 -8.64 9.93 17.31
CA SER A 289 -7.80 9.54 18.47
C SER A 289 -8.35 8.35 19.25
N ASP A 290 -9.65 8.05 19.18
CA ASP A 290 -10.23 6.88 19.88
C ASP A 290 -9.83 5.58 19.20
N TYR A 291 -9.86 5.55 17.87
CA TYR A 291 -9.29 4.44 17.10
C TYR A 291 -7.80 4.21 17.41
N MET A 292 -7.01 5.28 17.44
CA MET A 292 -5.57 5.18 17.73
C MET A 292 -5.30 4.66 19.15
N VAL A 293 -6.11 5.05 20.14
CA VAL A 293 -6.04 4.53 21.51
C VAL A 293 -6.36 3.03 21.56
N ASP A 294 -7.35 2.58 20.80
CA ASP A 294 -7.64 1.13 20.68
C ASP A 294 -6.45 0.38 20.10
N GLN A 295 -5.85 0.90 19.00
CA GLN A 295 -4.65 0.30 18.39
C GLN A 295 -3.44 0.29 19.36
N TYR A 296 -3.26 1.35 20.15
CA TYR A 296 -2.25 1.38 21.20
C TYR A 296 -2.50 0.31 22.27
N SER A 297 -3.74 0.14 22.71
CA SER A 297 -4.15 -0.88 23.65
C SER A 297 -3.92 -2.30 23.12
N LYS A 298 -4.19 -2.54 21.84
CA LYS A 298 -3.88 -3.80 21.16
C LYS A 298 -2.38 -4.07 21.11
N LYS A 299 -1.58 -3.07 20.74
CA LYS A 299 -0.11 -3.14 20.73
C LYS A 299 0.44 -3.56 22.09
N ASN A 300 0.00 -2.93 23.18
CA ASN A 300 0.45 -3.24 24.53
C ASN A 300 0.08 -4.66 24.99
N ARG A 301 -0.96 -5.24 24.40
CA ARG A 301 -1.37 -6.64 24.65
C ARG A 301 -0.73 -7.64 23.70
N GLY A 302 0.17 -7.22 22.82
CA GLY A 302 0.78 -8.08 21.81
C GLY A 302 -0.20 -8.60 20.75
N LEU A 303 -1.32 -7.91 20.54
CA LEU A 303 -2.31 -8.25 19.53
C LEU A 303 -1.98 -7.57 18.19
N PRO A 304 -2.46 -8.10 17.06
CA PRO A 304 -2.38 -7.41 15.76
C PRO A 304 -2.93 -5.99 15.88
N ASN A 305 -2.19 -5.00 15.37
CA ASN A 305 -2.54 -3.60 15.49
C ASN A 305 -1.89 -2.78 14.37
N THR A 306 -2.37 -1.56 14.17
CA THR A 306 -1.87 -0.58 13.19
C THR A 306 -1.42 0.71 13.86
N PHE A 307 -0.98 0.67 15.11
CA PHE A 307 -0.61 1.85 15.88
C PHE A 307 0.58 2.62 15.27
N ASP A 308 1.58 1.91 14.75
CA ASP A 308 2.75 2.54 14.12
C ASP A 308 2.37 3.25 12.79
N GLU A 309 1.41 2.70 12.05
CA GLU A 309 0.82 3.32 10.86
C GLU A 309 0.02 4.58 11.23
N CYS A 310 -0.70 4.56 12.34
CA CYS A 310 -1.39 5.74 12.87
C CYS A 310 -0.41 6.86 13.23
N LEU A 311 0.71 6.54 13.88
CA LEU A 311 1.76 7.53 14.20
C LEU A 311 2.39 8.10 12.94
N GLU A 312 2.66 7.26 11.96
CA GLU A 312 3.20 7.70 10.68
C GLU A 312 2.18 8.57 9.92
N SER A 313 0.90 8.23 9.98
CA SER A 313 -0.18 9.04 9.42
C SER A 313 -0.25 10.44 10.06
N LEU A 314 -0.05 10.54 11.37
CA LEU A 314 0.04 11.83 12.06
C LEU A 314 1.26 12.64 11.60
N ARG A 315 2.41 11.99 11.42
CA ARG A 315 3.63 12.63 10.92
C ARG A 315 3.46 13.20 9.52
N ILE A 316 2.83 12.44 8.63
CA ILE A 316 2.58 12.83 7.24
C ILE A 316 1.53 13.94 7.17
N ASN A 317 0.46 13.83 7.96
CA ASN A 317 -0.67 14.77 7.97
C ASN A 317 -0.40 15.99 8.86
N MET A 318 0.26 17.00 8.34
CA MET A 318 0.58 18.24 9.08
C MET A 318 -0.64 18.92 9.72
N TYR A 319 -1.85 18.74 9.16
CA TYR A 319 -3.09 19.34 9.69
C TYR A 319 -3.66 18.65 10.94
N ARG A 320 -3.06 17.55 11.37
CA ARG A 320 -3.59 16.70 12.44
C ARG A 320 -2.80 16.77 13.74
N ILE A 321 -2.01 17.79 13.94
CA ILE A 321 -1.30 18.00 15.19
C ILE A 321 -2.26 17.99 16.39
N LYS A 322 -3.44 18.61 16.23
CA LYS A 322 -4.49 18.57 17.24
C LYS A 322 -4.91 17.14 17.60
N ASP A 323 -5.01 16.26 16.64
CA ASP A 323 -5.33 14.84 16.88
C ASP A 323 -4.19 14.12 17.58
N GLY A 324 -2.94 14.40 17.21
CA GLY A 324 -1.75 13.90 17.91
C GLY A 324 -1.69 14.34 19.37
N LEU A 325 -2.04 15.60 19.64
CA LEU A 325 -2.13 16.13 21.01
C LEU A 325 -3.25 15.45 21.81
N ASN A 326 -4.41 15.27 21.19
CA ASN A 326 -5.53 14.58 21.81
C ASN A 326 -5.18 13.11 22.09
N LEU A 327 -4.53 12.43 21.17
CA LEU A 327 -4.05 11.07 21.35
C LEU A 327 -3.09 10.96 22.54
N ALA A 328 -2.07 11.83 22.59
CA ALA A 328 -1.10 11.85 23.66
C ALA A 328 -1.74 12.10 25.05
N ASN A 329 -2.68 13.05 25.09
CA ASN A 329 -3.41 13.34 26.32
C ASN A 329 -4.30 12.16 26.75
N LYS A 330 -4.97 11.48 25.82
CA LYS A 330 -5.78 10.30 26.12
C LYS A 330 -4.91 9.13 26.61
N ILE A 331 -3.75 8.89 25.99
CA ILE A 331 -2.80 7.88 26.47
C ILE A 331 -2.34 8.20 27.89
N LEU A 332 -1.98 9.45 28.17
CA LEU A 332 -1.60 9.87 29.53
C LEU A 332 -2.71 9.67 30.54
N ASN A 333 -3.95 9.97 30.20
CA ASN A 333 -5.09 9.82 31.09
C ASN A 333 -5.51 8.35 31.32
N LEU A 334 -5.24 7.46 30.34
CA LEU A 334 -5.56 6.03 30.47
C LEU A 334 -4.62 5.28 31.41
N THR A 335 -3.42 5.77 31.60
CA THR A 335 -2.35 5.09 32.27
C THR A 335 -1.84 5.91 33.44
N ILE A 336 -2.22 5.56 34.63
CA ILE A 336 -1.83 6.24 35.90
C ILE A 336 -0.37 5.94 36.31
N LYS A 337 0.41 5.19 35.50
CA LYS A 337 1.78 4.74 35.84
C LYS A 337 2.82 5.30 34.86
N LEU A 338 3.33 6.42 35.23
CA LEU A 338 4.20 7.37 34.55
C LEU A 338 5.41 6.91 33.67
N PRO A 339 6.20 5.86 33.89
CA PRO A 339 7.42 5.68 33.07
C PRO A 339 7.13 5.16 31.65
N ALA A 340 6.23 4.20 31.50
CA ALA A 340 5.90 3.59 30.21
C ALA A 340 5.13 4.56 29.31
N ASP A 341 4.29 5.38 29.89
CA ASP A 341 3.40 6.29 29.19
C ASP A 341 4.13 7.54 28.72
N SER A 342 5.09 8.02 29.48
CA SER A 342 5.98 9.09 29.05
C SER A 342 6.77 8.70 27.81
N PHE A 343 7.21 7.44 27.72
CA PHE A 343 7.89 6.92 26.55
C PHE A 343 6.96 6.89 25.31
N ALA A 344 5.73 6.41 25.47
CA ALA A 344 4.73 6.37 24.41
C ALA A 344 4.39 7.79 23.89
N VAL A 345 4.16 8.73 24.82
CA VAL A 345 3.91 10.15 24.48
C VAL A 345 5.09 10.77 23.78
N THR A 346 6.31 10.55 24.28
CA THR A 346 7.55 11.02 23.65
C THR A 346 7.68 10.48 22.23
N ASN A 347 7.39 9.19 22.03
CA ASN A 347 7.47 8.57 20.71
C ASN A 347 6.45 9.17 19.73
N ILE A 348 5.22 9.43 20.17
CA ILE A 348 4.20 10.10 19.37
C ILE A 348 4.70 11.46 18.89
N PHE A 349 5.22 12.29 19.81
CA PHE A 349 5.72 13.62 19.44
C PHE A 349 6.99 13.60 18.60
N SER A 350 7.92 12.71 18.92
CA SER A 350 9.12 12.53 18.10
C SER A 350 8.76 12.23 16.67
N LYS A 351 7.80 11.33 16.45
CA LYS A 351 7.31 10.99 15.11
C LYS A 351 6.63 12.17 14.40
N ILE A 352 5.78 12.92 15.09
CA ILE A 352 5.10 14.10 14.51
C ILE A 352 6.12 15.20 14.14
N LEU A 353 7.18 15.36 14.94
CA LEU A 353 8.12 16.47 14.81
C LEU A 353 9.40 16.11 14.04
N GLU A 354 9.55 14.86 13.61
CA GLU A 354 10.79 14.33 13.02
C GLU A 354 11.31 15.21 11.87
N ASP A 355 10.44 15.67 10.98
CA ASP A 355 10.83 16.44 9.79
C ASP A 355 10.35 17.91 9.83
N LYS A 356 9.97 18.43 10.99
CA LYS A 356 9.38 19.77 11.08
C LYS A 356 10.43 20.85 11.35
N SER A 357 10.23 22.04 10.74
CA SER A 357 11.08 23.20 10.97
C SER A 357 11.04 23.69 12.42
N THR A 358 12.05 24.46 12.84
CA THR A 358 12.10 25.05 14.17
C THR A 358 10.92 25.98 14.42
N GLU A 359 10.54 26.79 13.42
CA GLU A 359 9.39 27.68 13.49
C GLU A 359 8.10 26.92 13.76
N PHE A 360 7.87 25.82 13.04
CA PHE A 360 6.72 24.96 13.26
C PHE A 360 6.66 24.39 14.68
N ARG A 361 7.81 24.00 15.25
CA ARG A 361 7.90 23.49 16.61
C ARG A 361 7.57 24.55 17.65
N VAL A 362 8.00 25.79 17.41
CA VAL A 362 7.68 26.95 18.26
C VAL A 362 6.18 27.24 18.22
N ASP A 363 5.59 27.36 17.03
CA ASP A 363 4.15 27.59 16.85
C ASP A 363 3.31 26.51 17.53
N LEU A 364 3.74 25.25 17.43
CA LEU A 364 3.08 24.13 18.11
C LEU A 364 3.05 24.33 19.63
N ILE A 365 4.15 24.73 20.23
CA ILE A 365 4.24 24.93 21.68
C ILE A 365 3.38 26.11 22.11
N GLU A 366 3.32 27.18 21.33
CA GLU A 366 2.45 28.29 21.62
C GLU A 366 0.96 27.90 21.56
N GLN A 367 0.58 27.13 20.55
CA GLN A 367 -0.77 26.58 20.46
C GLN A 367 -1.10 25.66 21.66
N LEU A 368 -0.13 24.88 22.13
CA LEU A 368 -0.31 24.02 23.29
C LEU A 368 -0.51 24.78 24.59
N LYS A 369 0.20 25.93 24.77
CA LYS A 369 0.01 26.79 25.95
C LYS A 369 -1.40 27.35 26.04
N ILE A 370 -2.07 27.53 24.90
CA ILE A 370 -3.42 28.08 24.81
C ILE A 370 -4.49 26.98 24.98
N GLN A 371 -4.15 25.73 24.73
CA GLN A 371 -5.12 24.63 24.73
C GLN A 371 -5.51 24.23 26.16
N LYS A 372 -6.74 24.49 26.53
CA LYS A 372 -7.30 24.06 27.82
C LYS A 372 -7.46 22.54 27.86
N GLY A 373 -7.08 21.92 29.01
CA GLY A 373 -7.32 20.50 29.25
C GLY A 373 -6.14 19.57 28.95
N LEU A 374 -4.98 20.10 28.65
CA LEU A 374 -3.75 19.30 28.57
C LEU A 374 -3.21 19.00 29.98
N HIS A 375 -2.82 17.75 30.22
CA HIS A 375 -2.22 17.38 31.48
C HIS A 375 -0.89 18.14 31.72
N PRO A 376 -0.64 18.73 32.91
CA PRO A 376 0.56 19.53 33.16
C PRO A 376 1.86 18.78 32.92
N ASP A 377 1.90 17.50 33.25
CA ASP A 377 3.08 16.66 33.02
C ASP A 377 3.36 16.47 31.52
N PHE A 378 2.32 16.45 30.71
CA PHE A 378 2.44 16.37 29.27
C PHE A 378 3.18 17.58 28.70
N MET A 379 2.84 18.79 29.12
CA MET A 379 3.56 20.01 28.73
C MET A 379 5.02 19.96 29.16
N ARG A 380 5.30 19.47 30.37
CA ARG A 380 6.66 19.32 30.87
C ARG A 380 7.46 18.34 30.03
N TYR A 381 6.89 17.19 29.69
CA TYR A 381 7.52 16.20 28.81
C TYR A 381 7.78 16.75 27.42
N LEU A 382 6.81 17.43 26.82
CA LEU A 382 6.96 18.04 25.51
C LEU A 382 8.13 19.04 25.49
N MET A 383 8.18 19.94 26.45
CA MET A 383 9.26 20.93 26.55
C MET A 383 10.64 20.31 26.76
N ASN A 384 10.71 19.18 27.45
CA ASN A 384 11.97 18.49 27.71
C ASN A 384 12.44 17.63 26.52
N THR A 385 11.50 16.99 25.80
CA THR A 385 11.83 16.07 24.70
C THR A 385 12.10 16.77 23.38
N VAL A 386 11.45 17.90 23.12
CA VAL A 386 11.61 18.63 21.86
C VAL A 386 12.91 19.44 21.83
N LYS A 387 13.70 19.48 22.96
CA LYS A 387 14.96 20.24 23.07
C LYS A 387 14.84 21.62 22.45
N ILE A 388 13.74 22.32 22.74
CA ILE A 388 13.61 23.69 22.27
C ILE A 388 14.56 24.50 23.14
N ASP A 389 15.55 25.09 22.50
CA ASP A 389 16.45 26.03 23.16
C ASP A 389 15.59 27.05 23.89
N LYS A 390 15.77 27.15 25.20
CA LYS A 390 15.04 28.11 26.05
C LYS A 390 15.21 29.56 25.57
N LEU A 391 16.22 29.83 24.73
CA LEU A 391 16.51 31.08 24.06
C LEU A 391 15.47 31.46 22.96
N LEU A 392 14.72 30.55 22.42
CA LEU A 392 13.69 30.81 21.39
C LEU A 392 12.29 31.05 22.00
N LEU A 393 12.15 30.95 23.32
CA LEU A 393 10.90 31.15 24.06
C LEU A 393 10.86 32.47 24.86
N VAL A 394 11.88 33.34 24.69
CA VAL A 394 11.95 34.70 25.19
C VAL A 394 11.68 35.68 24.04
#